data_b62c7e5d0f17de62a998adf4e3ab6a0b
#
_entry.id   b62c7e5d0f17de62a998adf4e3ab6a0b
#
_cell.length_a   1.000
_cell.length_b   1.000
_cell.length_c   1.000
_cell.angle_alpha   90.00
_cell.angle_beta   90.00
_cell.angle_gamma   90.00
#
_symmetry.space_group_name_H-M   'P 1'
#
loop_
_entity.id
_entity.type
_entity.pdbx_description
1 polymer ?
#
loop_
_entity_poly.entity_id
_entity_poly.type
_entity_poly.pdbx_seq_one_letter_code
_entity_poly.pdbx_strand_id
1 'polypeptide(L)'
;MAAYTWTLDAGSGSDDHLVIISSNGEIAVYRGSDPSSATDWSVIGVFTMGRPLGRRCAVKFGGDLAVNTYEGVYPLGKGLLSSSVDRRVALTDKIQNSVSQAASTLGSNFGWQVCLNADDNMLILNVPYGGGANYQYAQNTITGAWTVFSGWDAQVWLKASTGLYYGGSTFVNKAWTGNADIAVPITADVCQSFGYFGTKAYNKYFTMIRPYLMTGGSPSILYALNTDYELTEPTGALSYTAPTGMVWGSMVWGSMVW
;
A
#
# COMPACT_ATOMS: atom_id res chain seq x y z
N MET A 1 0.30 -15.46 -18.69
CA MET A 1 1.23 -14.62 -19.45
C MET A 1 0.75 -13.19 -19.39
N ALA A 2 1.65 -12.25 -19.14
CA ALA A 2 1.37 -10.81 -19.10
C ALA A 2 2.51 -10.08 -19.83
N ALA A 3 2.20 -8.93 -20.44
CA ALA A 3 3.16 -8.12 -21.17
C ALA A 3 3.10 -6.66 -20.64
N TYR A 4 4.27 -6.06 -20.46
CA TYR A 4 4.43 -4.72 -19.93
C TYR A 4 5.54 -3.98 -20.65
N THR A 5 5.48 -2.66 -20.64
CA THR A 5 6.58 -1.80 -21.08
C THR A 5 7.44 -1.46 -19.88
N TRP A 6 8.75 -1.68 -20.01
CA TRP A 6 9.76 -1.31 -19.03
C TRP A 6 10.67 -0.26 -19.62
N THR A 7 10.68 0.92 -19.03
CA THR A 7 11.46 2.06 -19.49
C THR A 7 12.73 2.16 -18.65
N LEU A 8 13.88 1.95 -19.24
CA LEU A 8 15.18 2.22 -18.62
C LEU A 8 15.64 3.61 -19.07
N ASP A 9 15.84 4.52 -18.13
CA ASP A 9 16.50 5.78 -18.40
C ASP A 9 18.00 5.62 -18.15
N ALA A 10 18.74 5.42 -19.22
CA ALA A 10 20.21 5.29 -19.19
C ALA A 10 20.92 6.60 -19.46
N GLY A 11 20.24 7.75 -19.42
CA GLY A 11 20.84 9.08 -19.55
C GLY A 11 21.00 9.57 -21.00
N SER A 12 20.68 8.77 -22.03
CA SER A 12 20.69 9.16 -23.45
C SER A 12 19.34 9.08 -24.15
N GLY A 13 18.25 9.06 -23.37
CA GLY A 13 16.88 8.88 -23.82
C GLY A 13 16.23 7.68 -23.16
N SER A 14 14.90 7.59 -23.26
CA SER A 14 14.16 6.45 -22.74
C SER A 14 14.29 5.25 -23.69
N ASP A 15 14.93 4.19 -23.22
CA ASP A 15 14.92 2.89 -23.91
C ASP A 15 13.74 2.07 -23.39
N ASP A 16 12.67 1.99 -24.19
CA ASP A 16 11.51 1.18 -23.89
C ASP A 16 11.75 -0.27 -24.29
N HIS A 17 11.58 -1.15 -23.31
CA HIS A 17 11.70 -2.59 -23.48
C HIS A 17 10.33 -3.25 -23.34
N LEU A 18 10.04 -4.25 -24.15
CA LEU A 18 8.90 -5.13 -23.93
C LEU A 18 9.30 -6.25 -22.98
N VAL A 19 8.59 -6.35 -21.88
CA VAL A 19 8.75 -7.42 -20.88
C VAL A 19 7.57 -8.36 -20.96
N ILE A 20 7.85 -9.63 -21.21
CA ILE A 20 6.84 -10.69 -21.22
C ILE A 20 7.08 -11.61 -20.04
N ILE A 21 6.07 -11.75 -19.19
CA ILE A 21 6.13 -12.56 -17.96
C ILE A 21 5.29 -13.82 -18.18
N SER A 22 5.92 -14.99 -18.07
CA SER A 22 5.24 -16.28 -18.14
C SER A 22 4.57 -16.65 -16.82
N SER A 23 3.67 -17.62 -16.86
CA SER A 23 3.01 -18.15 -15.64
C SER A 23 3.96 -18.90 -14.72
N ASN A 24 5.13 -19.30 -15.22
CA ASN A 24 6.14 -20.04 -14.46
C ASN A 24 7.21 -19.11 -13.86
N GLY A 25 7.15 -17.80 -14.14
CA GLY A 25 8.12 -16.83 -13.64
C GLY A 25 9.29 -16.57 -14.59
N GLU A 26 9.24 -17.08 -15.81
CA GLU A 26 10.20 -16.71 -16.85
C GLU A 26 9.87 -15.31 -17.38
N ILE A 27 10.87 -14.48 -17.52
CA ILE A 27 10.76 -13.09 -17.97
C ILE A 27 11.63 -12.91 -19.18
N ALA A 28 11.01 -12.70 -20.33
CA ALA A 28 11.70 -12.37 -21.58
C ALA A 28 11.67 -10.85 -21.78
N VAL A 29 12.84 -10.26 -21.99
CA VAL A 29 13.02 -8.83 -22.24
C VAL A 29 13.44 -8.62 -23.68
N TYR A 30 12.64 -7.84 -24.40
CA TYR A 30 12.88 -7.47 -25.80
C TYR A 30 13.19 -6.00 -25.95
N ARG A 31 14.06 -5.70 -26.89
CA ARG A 31 14.42 -4.35 -27.31
C ARG A 31 14.16 -4.19 -28.80
N GLY A 32 13.80 -2.98 -29.20
CA GLY A 32 13.58 -2.59 -30.59
C GLY A 32 12.27 -1.84 -30.79
N SER A 33 12.13 -1.19 -31.93
CA SER A 33 10.96 -0.39 -32.29
C SER A 33 10.03 -1.11 -33.25
N ASP A 34 10.55 -2.08 -34.04
CA ASP A 34 9.78 -2.81 -35.05
C ASP A 34 9.88 -4.33 -34.84
N PRO A 35 8.84 -4.98 -34.31
CA PRO A 35 8.81 -6.43 -34.11
C PRO A 35 8.89 -7.24 -35.41
N SER A 36 8.63 -6.66 -36.60
CA SER A 36 8.72 -7.33 -37.89
C SER A 36 10.14 -7.36 -38.44
N SER A 37 11.04 -6.55 -37.88
CA SER A 37 12.43 -6.44 -38.35
C SER A 37 13.37 -7.27 -37.46
N ALA A 38 13.91 -8.35 -37.97
CA ALA A 38 14.89 -9.18 -37.26
C ALA A 38 16.22 -8.45 -36.95
N THR A 39 16.48 -7.31 -37.58
CA THR A 39 17.67 -6.49 -37.32
C THR A 39 17.44 -5.47 -36.25
N ASP A 40 16.21 -5.03 -36.04
CA ASP A 40 15.85 -4.05 -35.02
C ASP A 40 15.32 -4.72 -33.74
N TRP A 41 14.55 -5.82 -33.89
CA TRP A 41 13.92 -6.50 -32.77
C TRP A 41 14.78 -7.65 -32.24
N SER A 42 15.20 -7.58 -31.00
CA SER A 42 16.06 -8.59 -30.39
C SER A 42 15.68 -8.89 -28.94
N VAL A 43 15.90 -10.15 -28.54
CA VAL A 43 15.83 -10.56 -27.12
C VAL A 43 17.10 -10.08 -26.42
N ILE A 44 16.95 -9.30 -25.37
CA ILE A 44 18.07 -8.93 -24.49
C ILE A 44 18.44 -10.11 -23.59
N GLY A 45 17.44 -10.81 -23.06
CA GLY A 45 17.64 -11.97 -22.22
C GLY A 45 16.35 -12.60 -21.77
N VAL A 46 16.47 -13.83 -21.28
CA VAL A 46 15.40 -14.55 -20.59
C VAL A 46 15.90 -14.81 -19.17
N PHE A 47 15.14 -14.33 -18.22
CA PHE A 47 15.46 -14.37 -16.80
C PHE A 47 14.41 -15.20 -16.07
N THR A 48 14.73 -15.68 -14.87
CA THR A 48 13.78 -16.40 -14.02
C THR A 48 13.60 -15.62 -12.74
N MET A 49 12.34 -15.34 -12.43
CA MET A 49 11.91 -14.73 -11.16
C MET A 49 10.87 -15.64 -10.51
N GLY A 50 10.45 -15.35 -9.30
CA GLY A 50 9.35 -16.05 -8.65
C GLY A 50 8.08 -16.09 -9.50
N ARG A 51 7.27 -17.14 -9.34
CA ARG A 51 6.01 -17.31 -10.05
C ARG A 51 5.07 -16.10 -9.83
N PRO A 52 4.53 -15.45 -10.87
CA PRO A 52 3.68 -14.29 -10.74
C PRO A 52 2.31 -14.63 -10.14
N LEU A 53 1.77 -13.71 -9.33
CA LEU A 53 0.43 -13.78 -8.76
C LEU A 53 -0.55 -13.03 -9.66
N GLY A 54 -1.41 -13.77 -10.34
CA GLY A 54 -2.43 -13.22 -11.24
C GLY A 54 -1.87 -12.67 -12.56
N ARG A 55 -2.76 -12.10 -13.38
CA ARG A 55 -2.39 -11.52 -14.69
C ARG A 55 -1.98 -10.05 -14.60
N ARG A 56 -2.46 -9.34 -13.56
CA ARG A 56 -2.11 -7.94 -13.29
C ARG A 56 -0.97 -7.87 -12.27
N CYS A 57 0.08 -8.65 -12.56
CA CYS A 57 1.19 -8.88 -11.64
C CYS A 57 2.23 -7.78 -11.63
N ALA A 58 2.19 -6.81 -12.53
CA ALA A 58 3.19 -5.75 -12.55
C ALA A 58 2.58 -4.36 -12.73
N VAL A 59 3.30 -3.35 -12.24
CA VAL A 59 2.98 -1.93 -12.39
C VAL A 59 4.26 -1.12 -12.57
N LYS A 60 4.22 -0.03 -13.35
CA LYS A 60 5.33 0.92 -13.45
C LYS A 60 5.56 1.56 -12.07
N PHE A 61 6.80 1.50 -11.61
CA PHE A 61 7.22 2.01 -10.31
C PHE A 61 8.48 2.88 -10.48
N GLY A 62 8.26 4.17 -10.71
CA GLY A 62 9.33 5.07 -11.16
C GLY A 62 9.88 4.63 -12.52
N GLY A 63 11.19 4.53 -12.64
CA GLY A 63 11.88 4.00 -13.83
C GLY A 63 11.98 2.47 -13.86
N ASP A 64 11.22 1.74 -13.05
CA ASP A 64 11.26 0.28 -12.96
C ASP A 64 9.85 -0.32 -13.04
N LEU A 65 9.76 -1.65 -13.04
CA LEU A 65 8.52 -2.41 -12.88
C LEU A 65 8.51 -3.09 -11.51
N ALA A 66 7.47 -2.87 -10.72
CA ALA A 66 7.21 -3.68 -9.53
C ALA A 66 6.39 -4.90 -9.94
N VAL A 67 6.96 -6.10 -9.74
CA VAL A 67 6.36 -7.38 -10.13
C VAL A 67 5.92 -8.14 -8.88
N ASN A 68 4.64 -8.50 -8.83
CA ASN A 68 4.05 -9.29 -7.76
C ASN A 68 4.20 -10.78 -8.03
N THR A 69 4.88 -11.48 -7.13
CA THR A 69 5.13 -12.91 -7.19
C THR A 69 4.66 -13.62 -5.92
N TYR A 70 4.66 -14.96 -5.91
CA TYR A 70 4.39 -15.75 -4.70
C TYR A 70 5.37 -15.45 -3.55
N GLU A 71 6.53 -14.91 -3.88
CA GLU A 71 7.58 -14.59 -2.92
C GLU A 71 7.56 -13.13 -2.45
N GLY A 72 6.70 -12.30 -3.04
CA GLY A 72 6.57 -10.88 -2.72
C GLY A 72 6.57 -9.98 -3.94
N VAL A 73 6.64 -8.68 -3.73
CA VAL A 73 6.71 -7.66 -4.79
C VAL A 73 8.16 -7.24 -4.97
N TYR A 74 8.68 -7.45 -6.18
CA TYR A 74 10.08 -7.15 -6.50
C TYR A 74 10.19 -6.08 -7.58
N PRO A 75 11.12 -5.13 -7.45
CA PRO A 75 11.52 -4.27 -8.56
C PRO A 75 12.26 -5.11 -9.60
N LEU A 76 11.84 -5.01 -10.87
CA LEU A 76 12.34 -5.86 -11.96
C LEU A 76 13.85 -5.70 -12.15
N GLY A 77 14.35 -4.46 -12.25
CA GLY A 77 15.76 -4.18 -12.50
C GLY A 77 16.68 -4.80 -11.46
N LYS A 78 16.30 -4.78 -10.19
CA LYS A 78 17.06 -5.43 -9.12
C LYS A 78 16.84 -6.94 -9.08
N GLY A 79 15.63 -7.40 -9.38
CA GLY A 79 15.28 -8.81 -9.40
C GLY A 79 16.01 -9.59 -10.49
N LEU A 80 16.25 -8.97 -11.66
CA LEU A 80 16.96 -9.59 -12.77
C LEU A 80 18.49 -9.68 -12.54
N LEU A 81 19.06 -8.79 -11.76
CA LEU A 81 20.50 -8.79 -11.44
C LEU A 81 20.86 -9.83 -10.38
N SER A 82 19.90 -10.27 -9.58
CA SER A 82 20.07 -11.26 -8.54
C SER A 82 19.58 -12.61 -9.07
N SER A 83 20.47 -13.49 -9.46
CA SER A 83 20.15 -14.84 -9.98
C SER A 83 19.50 -15.76 -8.94
N SER A 84 19.54 -15.40 -7.69
CA SER A 84 18.75 -15.97 -6.61
C SER A 84 18.02 -14.84 -5.92
N VAL A 85 16.74 -15.01 -5.72
CA VAL A 85 15.87 -13.99 -5.14
C VAL A 85 16.39 -13.60 -3.75
N ASP A 86 17.18 -12.53 -3.69
CA ASP A 86 17.51 -11.92 -2.41
C ASP A 86 16.22 -11.27 -1.88
N ARG A 87 15.63 -11.88 -0.87
CA ARG A 87 14.38 -11.41 -0.25
C ARG A 87 14.45 -9.97 0.25
N ARG A 88 15.65 -9.48 0.55
CA ARG A 88 15.88 -8.10 1.01
C ARG A 88 15.65 -7.05 -0.08
N VAL A 89 15.63 -7.47 -1.34
CA VAL A 89 15.35 -6.60 -2.49
C VAL A 89 13.85 -6.38 -2.67
N ALA A 90 13.01 -7.24 -2.08
CA ALA A 90 11.57 -7.12 -2.17
C ALA A 90 11.08 -5.81 -1.52
N LEU A 91 10.17 -5.11 -2.18
CA LEU A 91 9.45 -3.98 -1.59
C LEU A 91 8.67 -4.43 -0.35
N THR A 92 8.24 -5.69 -0.34
CA THR A 92 7.48 -6.35 0.74
C THR A 92 8.36 -6.98 1.83
N ASP A 93 9.67 -6.72 1.87
CA ASP A 93 10.59 -7.35 2.84
C ASP A 93 10.09 -7.27 4.29
N LYS A 94 9.58 -6.10 4.71
CA LYS A 94 9.08 -5.87 6.07
C LYS A 94 7.82 -6.69 6.42
N ILE A 95 7.03 -7.08 5.43
CA ILE A 95 5.78 -7.83 5.59
C ILE A 95 5.82 -9.19 4.87
N GLN A 96 7.02 -9.68 4.57
CA GLN A 96 7.25 -10.85 3.74
C GLN A 96 6.47 -12.09 4.20
N ASN A 97 6.43 -12.36 5.49
CA ASN A 97 5.71 -13.51 6.02
C ASN A 97 4.20 -13.43 5.74
N SER A 98 3.60 -12.25 5.91
CA SER A 98 2.18 -12.04 5.65
C SER A 98 1.84 -12.19 4.17
N VAL A 99 2.69 -11.67 3.29
CA VAL A 99 2.51 -11.78 1.83
C VAL A 99 2.69 -13.21 1.37
N SER A 100 3.73 -13.91 1.82
CA SER A 100 3.97 -15.31 1.47
C SER A 100 2.85 -16.23 1.97
N GLN A 101 2.33 -15.99 3.16
CA GLN A 101 1.19 -16.74 3.70
C GLN A 101 -0.08 -16.48 2.87
N ALA A 102 -0.38 -15.22 2.56
CA ALA A 102 -1.50 -14.87 1.70
C ALA A 102 -1.36 -15.51 0.30
N ALA A 103 -0.17 -15.45 -0.30
CA ALA A 103 0.11 -16.05 -1.60
C ALA A 103 -0.08 -17.56 -1.60
N SER A 104 0.40 -18.26 -0.56
CA SER A 104 0.27 -19.72 -0.45
C SER A 104 -1.18 -20.17 -0.29
N THR A 105 -1.99 -19.41 0.45
CA THR A 105 -3.39 -19.76 0.77
C THR A 105 -4.36 -19.29 -0.31
N LEU A 106 -4.14 -18.09 -0.86
CA LEU A 106 -5.09 -17.38 -1.71
C LEU A 106 -4.59 -17.18 -3.14
N GLY A 107 -3.43 -17.71 -3.51
CA GLY A 107 -2.75 -17.45 -4.79
C GLY A 107 -3.56 -17.86 -6.02
N SER A 108 -4.50 -18.80 -5.89
CA SER A 108 -5.42 -19.22 -6.95
C SER A 108 -6.63 -18.31 -7.14
N ASN A 109 -6.91 -17.42 -6.17
CA ASN A 109 -8.07 -16.54 -6.22
C ASN A 109 -7.88 -15.45 -7.27
N PHE A 110 -8.99 -15.09 -7.92
CA PHE A 110 -8.99 -13.96 -8.86
C PHE A 110 -9.00 -12.64 -8.10
N GLY A 111 -8.19 -11.67 -8.56
CA GLY A 111 -8.15 -10.32 -7.98
C GLY A 111 -6.77 -9.86 -7.53
N TRP A 112 -5.75 -10.72 -7.56
CA TRP A 112 -4.38 -10.30 -7.31
C TRP A 112 -3.94 -9.21 -8.28
N GLN A 113 -3.52 -8.08 -7.74
CA GLN A 113 -3.06 -6.94 -8.50
C GLN A 113 -2.12 -6.08 -7.66
N VAL A 114 -1.08 -5.57 -8.28
CA VAL A 114 -0.29 -4.45 -7.76
C VAL A 114 -0.68 -3.18 -8.50
N CYS A 115 -0.91 -2.08 -7.77
CA CYS A 115 -1.32 -0.78 -8.31
C CYS A 115 -0.53 0.34 -7.64
N LEU A 116 -0.04 1.29 -8.40
CA LEU A 116 0.63 2.48 -7.90
C LEU A 116 -0.32 3.68 -7.98
N ASN A 117 -0.56 4.32 -6.86
CA ASN A 117 -1.18 5.64 -6.79
C ASN A 117 -0.11 6.67 -6.42
N ALA A 118 0.51 7.25 -7.44
CA ALA A 118 1.63 8.17 -7.27
C ALA A 118 1.20 9.49 -6.62
N ASP A 119 -0.05 9.92 -6.81
CA ASP A 119 -0.56 11.18 -6.25
C ASP A 119 -0.56 11.16 -4.72
N ASP A 120 -0.83 9.99 -4.13
CA ASP A 120 -0.86 9.78 -2.67
C ASP A 120 0.38 9.00 -2.16
N ASN A 121 1.40 8.86 -2.99
CA ASN A 121 2.62 8.11 -2.67
C ASN A 121 2.35 6.70 -2.13
N MET A 122 1.46 5.97 -2.80
CA MET A 122 0.96 4.71 -2.31
C MET A 122 1.10 3.59 -3.34
N LEU A 123 1.72 2.49 -2.94
CA LEU A 123 1.71 1.22 -3.65
C LEU A 123 0.71 0.28 -2.96
N ILE A 124 -0.26 -0.21 -3.71
CA ILE A 124 -1.32 -1.09 -3.22
C ILE A 124 -1.10 -2.49 -3.78
N LEU A 125 -1.04 -3.48 -2.91
CA LEU A 125 -1.09 -4.89 -3.25
C LEU A 125 -2.47 -5.44 -2.85
N ASN A 126 -3.31 -5.71 -3.83
CA ASN A 126 -4.64 -6.27 -3.61
C ASN A 126 -4.56 -7.78 -3.38
N VAL A 127 -5.16 -8.24 -2.29
CA VAL A 127 -5.20 -9.64 -1.88
C VAL A 127 -6.65 -10.13 -1.90
N PRO A 128 -7.01 -11.05 -2.82
CA PRO A 128 -8.36 -11.59 -2.90
C PRO A 128 -8.58 -12.66 -1.82
N TYR A 129 -9.33 -12.33 -0.78
CA TYR A 129 -9.61 -13.27 0.31
C TYR A 129 -10.66 -14.34 -0.07
N GLY A 130 -11.53 -14.02 -1.02
CA GLY A 130 -12.66 -14.86 -1.42
C GLY A 130 -13.97 -14.43 -0.78
N GLY A 131 -15.10 -14.86 -1.37
CA GLY A 131 -16.43 -14.49 -0.87
C GLY A 131 -16.76 -13.00 -0.95
N GLY A 132 -15.95 -12.21 -1.66
CA GLY A 132 -16.10 -10.76 -1.76
C GLY A 132 -15.36 -9.94 -0.72
N ALA A 133 -14.72 -10.56 0.25
CA ALA A 133 -13.92 -9.88 1.26
C ALA A 133 -12.44 -9.77 0.80
N ASN A 134 -12.09 -8.69 0.12
CA ASN A 134 -10.72 -8.43 -0.29
C ASN A 134 -10.06 -7.45 0.70
N TYR A 135 -8.75 -7.58 0.88
CA TYR A 135 -7.98 -6.62 1.65
C TYR A 135 -6.74 -6.17 0.87
N GLN A 136 -6.14 -5.09 1.28
CA GLN A 136 -5.01 -4.51 0.59
C GLN A 136 -3.87 -4.29 1.56
N TYR A 137 -2.66 -4.70 1.16
CA TYR A 137 -1.45 -4.16 1.75
C TYR A 137 -1.10 -2.87 1.03
N ALA A 138 -1.00 -1.78 1.76
CA ALA A 138 -0.64 -0.47 1.22
C ALA A 138 0.70 -0.02 1.78
N GLN A 139 1.62 0.37 0.89
CA GLN A 139 2.92 0.92 1.24
C GLN A 139 2.94 2.41 0.95
N ASN A 140 3.39 3.19 1.90
CA ASN A 140 3.81 4.56 1.61
C ASN A 140 5.18 4.51 0.90
N THR A 141 5.23 5.01 -0.34
CA THR A 141 6.44 4.91 -1.19
C THR A 141 7.58 5.81 -0.74
N ILE A 142 7.31 6.82 0.10
CA ILE A 142 8.34 7.72 0.66
C ILE A 142 8.99 7.08 1.89
N THR A 143 8.18 6.61 2.83
CA THR A 143 8.68 6.07 4.11
C THR A 143 8.97 4.57 4.07
N GLY A 144 8.42 3.86 3.09
CA GLY A 144 8.47 2.40 3.01
C GLY A 144 7.66 1.70 4.11
N ALA A 145 6.78 2.42 4.81
CA ALA A 145 5.90 1.86 5.83
C ALA A 145 4.71 1.15 5.18
N TRP A 146 4.30 0.02 5.77
CA TRP A 146 3.18 -0.78 5.33
C TRP A 146 2.00 -0.69 6.29
N THR A 147 0.80 -0.73 5.74
CA THR A 147 -0.47 -0.83 6.47
C THR A 147 -1.41 -1.79 5.76
N VAL A 148 -2.50 -2.16 6.42
CA VAL A 148 -3.56 -3.00 5.84
C VAL A 148 -4.83 -2.17 5.72
N PHE A 149 -5.42 -2.19 4.54
CA PHE A 149 -6.78 -1.69 4.32
C PHE A 149 -7.75 -2.88 4.24
N SER A 150 -8.86 -2.77 4.90
CA SER A 150 -9.97 -3.73 4.88
C SER A 150 -11.27 -3.00 4.61
N GLY A 151 -12.28 -3.74 4.15
CA GLY A 151 -13.58 -3.14 3.80
C GLY A 151 -13.70 -2.70 2.35
N TRP A 152 -12.60 -2.58 1.61
CA TRP A 152 -12.64 -2.34 0.17
C TRP A 152 -12.68 -3.65 -0.59
N ASP A 153 -13.87 -4.00 -1.02
CA ASP A 153 -14.11 -5.26 -1.76
C ASP A 153 -13.70 -5.15 -3.24
N ALA A 154 -12.43 -4.79 -3.44
CA ALA A 154 -11.85 -4.51 -4.73
C ALA A 154 -11.33 -5.78 -5.41
N GLN A 155 -11.83 -6.09 -6.60
CA GLN A 155 -11.29 -7.13 -7.48
C GLN A 155 -10.33 -6.57 -8.52
N VAL A 156 -10.43 -5.27 -8.81
CA VAL A 156 -9.59 -4.57 -9.79
C VAL A 156 -9.36 -3.14 -9.35
N TRP A 157 -8.16 -2.65 -9.61
CA TRP A 157 -7.76 -1.27 -9.36
C TRP A 157 -7.35 -0.59 -10.66
N LEU A 158 -7.71 0.67 -10.79
CA LEU A 158 -7.34 1.52 -11.92
C LEU A 158 -6.96 2.92 -11.43
N LYS A 159 -5.74 3.35 -11.71
CA LYS A 159 -5.33 4.75 -11.56
C LYS A 159 -5.60 5.47 -12.87
N ALA A 160 -6.58 6.37 -12.85
CA ALA A 160 -6.89 7.28 -13.94
C ALA A 160 -6.38 8.70 -13.63
N SER A 161 -6.40 9.60 -14.61
CA SER A 161 -6.05 11.02 -14.40
C SER A 161 -6.96 11.74 -13.39
N THR A 162 -8.20 11.26 -13.24
CA THR A 162 -9.21 11.82 -12.32
C THR A 162 -9.19 11.23 -10.92
N GLY A 163 -8.32 10.24 -10.64
CA GLY A 163 -8.16 9.61 -9.34
C GLY A 163 -7.98 8.11 -9.39
N LEU A 164 -8.02 7.49 -8.23
CA LEU A 164 -7.94 6.05 -8.05
C LEU A 164 -9.35 5.47 -8.03
N TYR A 165 -9.57 4.43 -8.83
CA TYR A 165 -10.85 3.71 -8.92
C TYR A 165 -10.65 2.25 -8.57
N TYR A 166 -11.67 1.64 -7.99
CA TYR A 166 -11.71 0.20 -7.79
C TYR A 166 -13.08 -0.37 -8.16
N GLY A 167 -13.07 -1.59 -8.65
CA GLY A 167 -14.28 -2.30 -9.03
C GLY A 167 -14.40 -3.62 -8.28
N GLY A 168 -15.60 -3.90 -7.80
CA GLY A 168 -16.01 -5.21 -7.30
C GLY A 168 -16.82 -5.98 -8.34
N SER A 169 -17.62 -6.94 -7.89
CA SER A 169 -18.43 -7.76 -8.78
C SER A 169 -19.58 -6.98 -9.46
N THR A 170 -20.12 -5.96 -8.80
CA THR A 170 -21.33 -5.24 -9.25
C THR A 170 -21.21 -3.72 -9.21
N PHE A 171 -20.06 -3.18 -8.82
CA PHE A 171 -19.89 -1.74 -8.63
C PHE A 171 -18.50 -1.26 -9.11
N VAL A 172 -18.42 0.04 -9.37
CA VAL A 172 -17.17 0.77 -9.55
C VAL A 172 -17.23 2.00 -8.66
N ASN A 173 -16.25 2.13 -7.77
CA ASN A 173 -16.14 3.24 -6.83
C ASN A 173 -14.86 4.03 -7.08
N LYS A 174 -14.91 5.32 -6.75
CA LYS A 174 -13.73 6.18 -6.68
C LYS A 174 -13.22 6.17 -5.25
N ALA A 175 -11.98 5.77 -5.08
CA ALA A 175 -11.30 5.82 -3.79
C ALA A 175 -11.01 7.27 -3.35
N TRP A 176 -10.81 7.48 -2.06
CA TRP A 176 -10.48 8.78 -1.46
C TRP A 176 -11.50 9.89 -1.77
N THR A 177 -12.77 9.55 -1.77
CA THR A 177 -13.84 10.53 -2.00
C THR A 177 -14.66 10.68 -0.72
N GLY A 178 -14.51 11.83 -0.06
CA GLY A 178 -15.19 12.09 1.22
C GLY A 178 -14.55 11.39 2.42
N ASN A 179 -15.27 11.36 3.54
CA ASN A 179 -14.82 10.84 4.84
C ASN A 179 -15.66 9.63 5.31
N ALA A 180 -16.34 8.98 4.39
CA ALA A 180 -17.17 7.81 4.66
C ALA A 180 -16.92 6.71 3.64
N ASP A 181 -17.06 5.47 4.05
CA ASP A 181 -17.05 4.31 3.18
C ASP A 181 -18.51 3.96 2.85
N ILE A 182 -18.93 4.31 1.61
CA ILE A 182 -20.32 4.08 1.11
C ILE A 182 -21.36 4.52 2.16
N ALA A 183 -21.26 5.78 2.62
CA ALA A 183 -22.15 6.39 3.63
C ALA A 183 -21.97 5.89 5.09
N VAL A 184 -21.01 5.03 5.37
CA VAL A 184 -20.65 4.61 6.72
C VAL A 184 -19.40 5.38 7.18
N PRO A 185 -19.37 5.97 8.38
CA PRO A 185 -18.17 6.62 8.90
C PRO A 185 -17.00 5.65 8.97
N ILE A 186 -15.82 6.10 8.51
CA ILE A 186 -14.59 5.32 8.60
C ILE A 186 -14.09 5.34 10.04
N THR A 187 -13.92 4.16 10.64
CA THR A 187 -13.26 4.00 11.94
C THR A 187 -11.75 3.94 11.74
N ALA A 188 -11.01 4.73 12.49
CA ALA A 188 -9.55 4.74 12.46
C ALA A 188 -9.01 4.36 13.84
N ASP A 189 -8.13 3.37 13.87
CA ASP A 189 -7.45 2.91 15.07
C ASP A 189 -5.96 3.18 14.97
N VAL A 190 -5.38 3.70 16.05
CA VAL A 190 -3.95 3.94 16.17
C VAL A 190 -3.45 3.32 17.46
N CYS A 191 -2.58 2.32 17.34
CA CYS A 191 -1.89 1.72 18.47
C CYS A 191 -0.37 1.96 18.33
N GLN A 192 0.22 2.59 19.35
CA GLN A 192 1.68 2.76 19.38
C GLN A 192 2.34 1.46 19.86
N SER A 193 3.57 1.24 19.42
CA SER A 193 4.38 0.13 19.94
C SER A 193 4.66 0.32 21.42
N PHE A 194 4.72 -0.80 22.16
CA PHE A 194 5.08 -0.75 23.57
C PHE A 194 6.48 -0.21 23.76
N GLY A 195 6.61 0.74 24.69
CA GLY A 195 7.86 1.40 25.00
C GLY A 195 8.14 1.42 26.49
N TYR A 196 9.41 1.39 26.86
CA TYR A 196 9.83 1.42 28.26
C TYR A 196 10.00 2.85 28.82
N PHE A 197 9.80 3.86 28.02
CA PHE A 197 9.93 5.27 28.40
C PHE A 197 11.23 5.55 29.20
N GLY A 198 12.36 5.10 28.66
CA GLY A 198 13.70 5.32 29.17
C GLY A 198 14.30 4.13 29.91
N THR A 199 13.74 3.65 31.01
CA THR A 199 14.31 2.57 31.81
C THR A 199 13.37 1.38 31.97
N LYS A 200 13.93 0.16 31.86
CA LYS A 200 13.17 -1.10 31.99
C LYS A 200 12.91 -1.52 33.44
N ALA A 201 13.68 -0.97 34.40
CA ALA A 201 13.77 -1.47 35.77
C ALA A 201 12.73 -0.87 36.73
N TYR A 202 11.95 0.11 36.30
CA TYR A 202 11.04 0.82 37.20
C TYR A 202 9.59 0.74 36.71
N ASN A 203 8.66 0.60 37.63
CA ASN A 203 7.24 0.77 37.35
C ASN A 203 6.96 2.21 36.90
N LYS A 204 6.09 2.35 35.90
CA LYS A 204 5.68 3.64 35.37
C LYS A 204 4.29 3.99 35.86
N TYR A 205 4.12 5.23 36.26
CA TYR A 205 2.83 5.78 36.62
C TYR A 205 2.41 6.82 35.57
N PHE A 206 1.34 6.54 34.87
CA PHE A 206 0.75 7.46 33.89
C PHE A 206 -0.36 8.23 34.57
N THR A 207 -0.18 9.54 34.77
CA THR A 207 -1.14 10.41 35.43
C THR A 207 -2.03 11.17 34.46
N MET A 208 -1.62 11.25 33.19
CA MET A 208 -2.36 12.01 32.19
C MET A 208 -2.07 11.48 30.78
N ILE A 209 -3.11 11.40 29.97
CA ILE A 209 -3.05 11.21 28.51
C ILE A 209 -3.60 12.49 27.88
N ARG A 210 -2.85 13.09 26.98
CA ARG A 210 -3.28 14.29 26.26
C ARG A 210 -3.13 14.08 24.75
N PRO A 211 -4.20 13.70 24.05
CA PRO A 211 -4.17 13.64 22.60
C PRO A 211 -4.21 15.05 21.99
N TYR A 212 -3.39 15.29 20.99
CA TYR A 212 -3.44 16.48 20.15
C TYR A 212 -4.01 16.09 18.80
N LEU A 213 -5.15 16.65 18.43
CA LEU A 213 -5.90 16.29 17.27
C LEU A 213 -6.22 17.53 16.43
N MET A 214 -6.08 17.41 15.13
CA MET A 214 -6.59 18.40 14.19
C MET A 214 -7.82 17.81 13.52
N THR A 215 -8.98 18.40 13.75
CA THR A 215 -10.26 17.88 13.24
C THR A 215 -11.07 19.00 12.59
N GLY A 216 -11.85 18.65 11.56
CA GLY A 216 -12.83 19.54 10.95
C GLY A 216 -14.21 19.53 11.63
N GLY A 217 -14.37 18.78 12.74
CA GLY A 217 -15.63 18.61 13.45
C GLY A 217 -15.44 18.07 14.86
N SER A 218 -16.49 17.50 15.45
CA SER A 218 -16.46 16.89 16.78
C SER A 218 -16.33 15.37 16.66
N PRO A 219 -15.13 14.80 16.63
CA PRO A 219 -14.94 13.37 16.50
C PRO A 219 -15.31 12.66 17.81
N SER A 220 -15.85 11.45 17.70
CA SER A 220 -15.97 10.52 18.81
C SER A 220 -14.65 9.78 18.97
N ILE A 221 -13.93 10.04 20.05
CA ILE A 221 -12.61 9.45 20.28
C ILE A 221 -12.67 8.55 21.49
N LEU A 222 -12.24 7.32 21.30
CA LEU A 222 -12.00 6.37 22.37
C LEU A 222 -10.51 6.25 22.61
N TYR A 223 -10.11 5.99 23.84
CA TYR A 223 -8.71 5.78 24.19
C TYR A 223 -8.55 4.65 25.19
N ALA A 224 -7.40 4.01 25.15
CA ALA A 224 -6.95 3.04 26.15
C ALA A 224 -5.45 3.21 26.39
N LEU A 225 -5.02 2.84 27.58
CA LEU A 225 -3.61 2.66 27.91
C LEU A 225 -3.36 1.17 28.06
N ASN A 226 -2.58 0.62 27.18
CA ASN A 226 -2.20 -0.79 27.17
C ASN A 226 -0.85 -0.96 27.88
N THR A 227 -0.77 -1.92 28.79
CA THR A 227 0.44 -2.27 29.56
C THR A 227 0.75 -3.74 29.39
N ASP A 228 1.98 -4.12 29.69
CA ASP A 228 2.42 -5.54 29.76
C ASP A 228 2.18 -6.35 28.49
N TYR A 229 2.21 -5.68 27.33
CA TYR A 229 1.95 -6.26 26.00
C TYR A 229 0.54 -6.83 25.81
N GLU A 230 -0.40 -6.49 26.67
CA GLU A 230 -1.81 -6.81 26.48
C GLU A 230 -2.50 -5.69 25.71
N LEU A 231 -3.27 -6.04 24.68
CA LEU A 231 -4.07 -5.12 23.86
C LEU A 231 -5.52 -5.24 24.30
N THR A 232 -6.06 -4.14 24.80
CA THR A 232 -7.47 -4.03 25.18
C THR A 232 -8.17 -3.00 24.28
N GLU A 233 -9.41 -3.29 23.92
CA GLU A 233 -10.23 -2.34 23.18
C GLU A 233 -10.41 -1.03 23.98
N PRO A 234 -10.31 0.13 23.31
CA PRO A 234 -10.46 1.42 23.98
C PRO A 234 -11.91 1.62 24.43
N THR A 235 -12.09 1.87 25.73
CA THR A 235 -13.39 2.12 26.35
C THR A 235 -13.54 3.52 26.91
N GLY A 236 -12.42 4.23 27.10
CA GLY A 236 -12.42 5.60 27.59
C GLY A 236 -12.92 6.56 26.51
N ALA A 237 -13.99 7.30 26.76
CA ALA A 237 -14.49 8.32 25.86
C ALA A 237 -13.98 9.70 26.27
N LEU A 238 -13.49 10.47 25.30
CA LEU A 238 -13.21 11.90 25.47
C LEU A 238 -14.46 12.67 25.09
N SER A 239 -15.06 13.38 26.03
CA SER A 239 -16.03 14.39 25.69
C SER A 239 -15.29 15.66 25.25
N TYR A 240 -15.40 15.97 23.98
CA TYR A 240 -14.87 17.18 23.40
C TYR A 240 -16.04 18.02 22.86
N THR A 241 -16.16 19.23 23.38
CA THR A 241 -17.06 20.23 22.78
C THR A 241 -16.19 21.14 21.91
N ALA A 242 -16.32 21.01 20.61
CA ALA A 242 -15.62 21.92 19.71
C ALA A 242 -16.10 23.34 19.99
N PRO A 243 -15.20 24.32 20.20
CA PRO A 243 -15.62 25.69 20.29
C PRO A 243 -16.29 26.10 18.97
N THR A 244 -17.58 26.36 19.03
CA THR A 244 -18.35 26.83 17.88
C THR A 244 -17.84 28.22 17.46
N GLY A 245 -17.19 28.28 16.30
CA GLY A 245 -17.10 29.52 15.56
C GLY A 245 -16.11 30.55 16.06
N MET A 246 -14.92 30.15 16.51
CA MET A 246 -13.84 31.14 16.67
C MET A 246 -13.23 31.49 15.33
N VAL A 247 -13.67 32.59 14.75
CA VAL A 247 -13.04 33.21 13.58
C VAL A 247 -11.92 34.12 14.11
N TRP A 248 -10.71 33.98 13.56
CA TRP A 248 -9.62 34.92 13.80
C TRP A 248 -10.10 36.34 13.48
N GLY A 249 -10.08 37.23 14.48
CA GLY A 249 -10.58 38.61 14.38
C GLY A 249 -11.77 38.93 15.27
N SER A 250 -12.47 37.95 15.84
CA SER A 250 -13.56 38.13 16.80
C SER A 250 -13.17 37.84 18.28
N MET A 251 -11.91 37.53 18.52
CA MET A 251 -11.42 37.25 19.87
C MET A 251 -11.01 38.51 20.59
N VAL A 252 -11.61 38.76 21.76
CA VAL A 252 -11.13 39.76 22.74
C VAL A 252 -10.05 39.07 23.57
N TRP A 253 -8.81 39.53 23.47
CA TRP A 253 -7.70 39.09 24.33
C TRP A 253 -8.05 39.40 25.78
N GLY A 254 -8.17 38.40 26.62
CA GLY A 254 -8.49 38.54 28.05
C GLY A 254 -9.68 37.73 28.54
N SER A 255 -10.46 37.10 27.66
CA SER A 255 -11.59 36.24 28.03
C SER A 255 -11.30 34.73 27.97
N MET A 256 -10.06 34.34 27.76
CA MET A 256 -9.66 32.92 27.79
C MET A 256 -9.21 32.52 29.19
N VAL A 257 -9.87 31.53 29.77
CA VAL A 257 -9.38 30.78 30.92
C VAL A 257 -8.60 29.57 30.34
N TRP A 258 -7.33 29.49 30.71
CA TRP A 258 -6.42 28.39 30.32
C TRP A 258 -6.66 27.16 31.16
#